data_3d946dcf2163881d2208005dcc43829d
#
_entry.id   3d946dcf2163881d2208005dcc43829d
#
_cell.length_a   1.000
_cell.length_b   1.000
_cell.length_c   1.000
_cell.angle_alpha   90.00
_cell.angle_beta   90.00
_cell.angle_gamma   90.00
#
_symmetry.space_group_name_H-M   'P 1'
#
loop_
_entity.id
_entity.type
_entity.pdbx_description
1 polymer ?
#
loop_
_entity_poly.entity_id
_entity_poly.type
_entity_poly.pdbx_seq_one_letter_code
_entity_poly.pdbx_strand_id
1 'polypeptide(L)' 'PVTTLRYDLPEQTHVNITVYDMLGRQVKTLINHTQDAGYRSVIWNAINDYGKPVSAGIYLYQIQAGEYISTKKMVLLK' A
#
# COMPACT_ATOMS: atom_id res chain seq x y z
N PRO A 1 -7.33 12.84 -5.51
CA PRO A 1 -7.44 12.26 -4.16
C PRO A 1 -6.17 11.56 -3.75
N VAL A 2 -5.86 11.59 -2.47
CA VAL A 2 -4.73 10.87 -1.92
C VAL A 2 -5.18 10.05 -0.70
N THR A 3 -4.53 8.91 -0.48
CA THR A 3 -4.77 8.07 0.68
C THR A 3 -3.44 7.90 1.41
N THR A 4 -3.44 8.17 2.70
CA THR A 4 -2.26 7.98 3.52
C THR A 4 -2.38 6.66 4.28
N LEU A 5 -1.39 5.79 4.09
CA LEU A 5 -1.29 4.52 4.80
C LEU A 5 -0.22 4.65 5.87
N ARG A 6 -0.58 4.35 7.12
CA ARG A 6 0.34 4.46 8.26
C ARG A 6 0.61 3.06 8.81
N TYR A 7 1.86 2.84 9.21
CA TYR A 7 2.26 1.56 9.76
C TYR A 7 3.43 1.75 10.72
N ASP A 8 3.60 0.79 11.60
CA ASP A 8 4.66 0.81 12.61
C ASP A 8 5.56 -0.41 12.40
N LEU A 9 6.87 -0.17 12.35
CA LEU A 9 7.87 -1.22 12.24
C LEU A 9 8.60 -1.35 13.57
N PRO A 10 8.42 -2.48 14.28
CA PRO A 10 9.12 -2.68 15.55
C PRO A 10 10.62 -2.88 15.36
N GLU A 11 11.06 -3.28 14.18
CA GLU A 11 12.47 -3.49 13.87
C GLU A 11 12.72 -3.23 12.40
N GLN A 12 13.99 -3.05 12.03
CA GLN A 12 14.38 -2.91 10.63
C GLN A 12 14.02 -4.18 9.86
N THR A 13 13.37 -4.04 8.72
CA THR A 13 12.97 -5.17 7.90
C THR A 13 12.68 -4.74 6.47
N HIS A 14 12.63 -5.71 5.57
CA HIS A 14 12.16 -5.46 4.21
C HIS A 14 10.64 -5.26 4.25
N VAL A 15 10.17 -4.20 3.59
CA VAL A 15 8.75 -3.85 3.54
C VAL A 15 8.27 -3.87 2.10
N ASN A 16 7.15 -4.54 1.87
CA ASN A 16 6.44 -4.47 0.60
C ASN A 16 5.00 -4.03 0.88
N ILE A 17 4.58 -2.95 0.23
CA ILE A 17 3.20 -2.47 0.32
C ILE A 17 2.67 -2.39 -1.10
N THR A 18 1.63 -3.16 -1.38
CA THR A 18 1.04 -3.25 -2.72
C THR A 18 -0.46 -3.05 -2.63
N VAL A 19 -1.00 -2.27 -3.57
CA VAL A 19 -2.43 -2.05 -3.73
C VAL A 19 -2.97 -3.00 -4.78
N TYR A 20 -4.12 -3.63 -4.47
CA TYR A 20 -4.83 -4.55 -5.36
C TYR A 20 -6.25 -4.07 -5.58
N ASP A 21 -6.83 -4.41 -6.71
CA ASP A 21 -8.26 -4.20 -6.95
C ASP A 21 -9.06 -5.38 -6.34
N MET A 22 -10.37 -5.33 -6.45
CA MET A 22 -11.24 -6.36 -5.86
C MET A 22 -11.18 -7.70 -6.59
N LEU A 23 -10.57 -7.74 -7.77
CA LEU A 23 -10.33 -8.97 -8.50
C LEU A 23 -8.97 -9.59 -8.15
N GLY A 24 -8.22 -8.96 -7.24
CA GLY A 24 -6.91 -9.44 -6.84
C GLY A 24 -5.78 -9.05 -7.77
N ARG A 25 -6.04 -8.17 -8.74
CA ARG A 25 -5.00 -7.71 -9.67
C ARG A 25 -4.17 -6.62 -9.01
N GLN A 26 -2.85 -6.69 -9.20
CA GLN A 26 -1.95 -5.67 -8.68
C GLN A 26 -2.20 -4.33 -9.38
N VAL A 27 -2.38 -3.28 -8.59
CA VAL A 27 -2.61 -1.92 -9.09
C VAL A 27 -1.33 -1.11 -8.97
N LYS A 28 -0.71 -1.10 -7.79
CA LYS A 28 0.45 -0.26 -7.53
C LYS A 28 1.31 -0.86 -6.43
N THR A 29 2.62 -0.91 -6.65
CA THR A 29 3.58 -1.18 -5.59
C THR A 29 4.05 0.16 -5.03
N LEU A 30 3.74 0.41 -3.75
CA LEU A 30 4.08 1.68 -3.09
C LEU A 30 5.46 1.63 -2.47
N ILE A 31 5.78 0.53 -1.79
CA ILE A 31 7.05 0.34 -1.09
C ILE A 31 7.55 -1.06 -1.40
N ASN A 32 8.83 -1.19 -1.69
CA ASN A 32 9.48 -2.48 -1.88
C ASN A 32 10.98 -2.34 -1.58
N HIS A 33 11.30 -2.07 -0.31
CA HIS A 33 12.70 -1.96 0.12
C HIS A 33 12.79 -2.07 1.64
N THR A 34 14.02 -2.19 2.14
CA THR A 34 14.27 -2.26 3.58
C THR A 34 14.07 -0.89 4.21
N GLN A 35 13.39 -0.86 5.34
CA GLN A 35 13.14 0.34 6.13
C GLN A 35 13.53 0.12 7.59
N ASP A 36 13.98 1.19 8.25
CA ASP A 36 14.31 1.17 9.66
C ASP A 36 13.05 1.12 10.53
N ALA A 37 13.22 0.69 11.77
CA ALA A 37 12.15 0.69 12.76
C ALA A 37 11.57 2.10 12.94
N GLY A 38 10.32 2.17 13.32
CA GLY A 38 9.63 3.42 13.64
C GLY A 38 8.25 3.51 13.01
N TYR A 39 7.59 4.64 13.29
CA TYR A 39 6.30 4.97 12.69
C TYR A 39 6.54 5.52 11.30
N ARG A 40 5.80 4.99 10.33
CA ARG A 40 5.99 5.34 8.94
C ARG A 40 4.66 5.58 8.24
N SER A 41 4.73 6.30 7.14
CA SER A 41 3.56 6.51 6.28
C SER A 41 3.98 6.49 4.82
N VAL A 42 3.02 6.18 3.96
CA VAL A 42 3.19 6.28 2.52
C VAL A 42 1.89 6.79 1.93
N ILE A 43 1.99 7.58 0.87
CA ILE A 43 0.83 8.17 0.21
C ILE A 43 0.60 7.46 -1.12
N TRP A 44 -0.67 7.09 -1.36
CA TRP A 44 -1.10 6.64 -2.67
C TRP A 44 -1.97 7.72 -3.31
N ASN A 45 -1.59 8.15 -4.49
CA ASN A 45 -2.25 9.22 -5.21
C ASN A 45 -3.23 8.73 -6.28
N ALA A 46 -3.75 7.50 -6.11
CA ALA A 46 -4.74 6.91 -6.99
C ALA A 46 -4.25 6.69 -8.42
N ILE A 47 -2.96 6.42 -8.57
CA ILE A 47 -2.33 6.14 -9.87
C ILE A 47 -1.80 4.72 -9.85
N ASN A 48 -1.96 3.98 -10.95
CA ASN A 48 -1.44 2.62 -11.05
C ASN A 48 0.07 2.62 -11.41
N ASP A 49 0.66 1.43 -11.53
CA ASP A 49 2.08 1.28 -11.84
C ASP A 49 2.46 1.85 -13.21
N TYR A 50 1.48 2.05 -14.09
CA TYR A 50 1.70 2.62 -15.41
C TYR A 50 1.55 4.15 -15.43
N GLY A 51 1.33 4.76 -14.26
CA GLY A 51 1.17 6.21 -14.16
C GLY A 51 -0.21 6.72 -14.55
N LYS A 52 -1.21 5.85 -14.61
CA LYS A 52 -2.56 6.22 -15.02
C LYS A 52 -3.51 6.25 -13.82
N PRO A 53 -4.45 7.22 -13.79
CA PRO A 53 -5.45 7.27 -12.73
C PRO A 53 -6.32 6.01 -12.71
N VAL A 54 -6.71 5.59 -11.51
CA VAL A 54 -7.63 4.48 -11.32
C VAL A 54 -9.01 4.99 -10.94
N SER A 55 -10.03 4.14 -11.13
CA SER A 55 -11.42 4.50 -10.84
C SER A 55 -11.66 4.59 -9.34
N ALA A 56 -12.63 5.40 -8.92
CA ALA A 56 -13.14 5.35 -7.56
C ALA A 56 -13.70 3.96 -7.28
N GLY A 57 -13.61 3.52 -6.04
CA GLY A 57 -14.10 2.21 -5.65
C GLY A 57 -13.33 1.62 -4.49
N ILE A 58 -13.47 0.30 -4.34
CA ILE A 58 -12.87 -0.44 -3.24
C ILE A 58 -11.57 -1.07 -3.73
N TYR A 59 -10.51 -0.89 -2.91
CA TYR A 59 -9.19 -1.47 -3.14
C TYR A 59 -8.72 -2.16 -1.88
N LEU A 60 -7.79 -3.07 -2.04
CA LEU A 60 -7.11 -3.72 -0.92
C LEU A 60 -5.66 -3.29 -0.96
N TYR A 61 -5.06 -3.10 0.22
CA TYR A 61 -3.61 -2.97 0.29
C TYR A 61 -3.05 -3.99 1.25
N GLN A 62 -1.92 -4.56 0.87
CA GLN A 62 -1.23 -5.56 1.68
C GLN A 62 0.12 -5.01 2.10
N ILE A 63 0.38 -5.09 3.40
CA ILE A 63 1.68 -4.78 3.97
C ILE A 63 2.35 -6.09 4.34
N GLN A 64 3.54 -6.32 3.80
CA GLN A 64 4.38 -7.44 4.19
C GLN A 64 5.68 -6.86 4.74
N ALA A 65 5.97 -7.15 6.00
CA ALA A 65 7.14 -6.67 6.70
C ALA A 65 7.79 -7.86 7.42
N GLY A 66 8.85 -8.41 6.81
CA GLY A 66 9.41 -9.66 7.28
C GLY A 66 8.38 -10.78 7.18
N GLU A 67 8.04 -11.40 8.31
CA GLU A 67 7.03 -12.46 8.35
C GLU A 67 5.62 -11.93 8.65
N TYR A 68 5.50 -10.63 8.95
CA TYR A 68 4.21 -10.01 9.21
C TYR A 68 3.51 -9.69 7.90
N ILE A 69 2.25 -10.10 7.78
CA ILE A 69 1.43 -9.78 6.62
C ILE A 69 0.08 -9.29 7.12
N SER A 70 -0.36 -8.14 6.59
CA SER A 70 -1.68 -7.58 6.91
C SER A 70 -2.30 -7.06 5.62
N THR A 71 -3.56 -7.42 5.40
CA THR A 71 -4.33 -6.94 4.24
C THR A 71 -5.51 -6.14 4.75
N LYS A 72 -5.70 -4.95 4.21
CA LYS A 72 -6.78 -4.06 4.62
C LYS A 72 -7.51 -3.53 3.40
N LYS A 73 -8.79 -3.24 3.60
CA LYS A 73 -9.66 -2.66 2.59
C LYS A 73 -9.66 -1.14 2.73
N MET A 74 -9.70 -0.46 1.61
CA MET A 74 -9.87 0.99 1.58
C MET A 74 -10.85 1.37 0.49
N VAL A 75 -11.47 2.55 0.66
CA VAL A 75 -12.40 3.10 -0.32
C VAL A 75 -11.77 4.35 -0.90
N LEU A 76 -11.66 4.38 -2.22
CA LEU A 76 -11.14 5.54 -2.94
C LEU A 76 -12.34 6.33 -3.46
N LEU A 77 -12.45 7.56 -2.98
CA LEU A 77 -13.48 8.51 -3.43
C LEU A 77 -12.82 9.54 -4.34
N LYS A 78 -13.52 9.93 -5.37
CA LYS A 78 -13.06 10.97 -6.29
C LYS A 78 -14.11 12.07 -6.44
#